data_a4971fb1c36d6a0e3a34bd8b7bbcfad7
#
_entry.id   a4971fb1c36d6a0e3a34bd8b7bbcfad7
#
_cell.length_a   1.000
_cell.length_b   1.000
_cell.length_c   1.000
_cell.angle_alpha   90.00
_cell.angle_beta   90.00
_cell.angle_gamma   90.00
#
_symmetry.space_group_name_H-M   'P 1'
#
loop_
_entity.id
_entity.type
_entity.pdbx_description
1 polymer ?
#
loop_
_entity_poly.entity_id
_entity_poly.type
_entity_poly.pdbx_seq_one_letter_code
_entity_poly.pdbx_strand_id
1 'polypeptide(L)'
;MKHNIPTINPTLEISRPARENRQLRGWGAVWKHPKTKKINSEALAPNDLLALKIASEGSRFKPEKYRRMILPSRVNLLLAKAVNKGLLISPLPKIKRHGRNLSIPDRLRYADTFTLQWHITNACGLHCRHCYDRTKRSRLALPGGIKILADLSKFCLKYRVRGHVCFTGGNPFLHPHFQRLYRKASGYGFSTSILGNPVSEHELVKIIDIQMPGYFQVSLEGLAAHNDQIRGKGHFRRTLKFLKTLRRLNISSAVMLTLTENNINEVIPLADKLRKYADYFTFNRLSSAGEGAALNLPDKKKYAEFLKKYVSKSRQNRIIGFKDNLINIVLKKRKMRLFDGCTGYGCGAAFNFLAVLSDGEVHACRKFSSPLGNIFKTRLSKIYESGAAKRYRRGAKECAACNIRHACGGCLAAGYSKGIKIFDKRDPYCFY
;
A
#
# COMPACT_ATOMS: atom_id res chain seq x y z
N MET A 1 -23.31 -8.95 2.21
CA MET A 1 -22.20 -8.59 1.28
C MET A 1 -22.14 -9.66 0.19
N LYS A 2 -22.20 -9.27 -1.09
CA LYS A 2 -21.82 -10.20 -2.16
C LYS A 2 -20.28 -10.25 -2.18
N HIS A 3 -19.72 -11.25 -1.53
CA HIS A 3 -18.28 -11.53 -1.64
C HIS A 3 -17.98 -11.90 -3.10
N ASN A 4 -16.91 -11.34 -3.67
CA ASN A 4 -16.37 -11.79 -4.96
C ASN A 4 -15.69 -13.15 -4.72
N ILE A 5 -16.51 -14.20 -4.60
CA ILE A 5 -15.99 -15.54 -4.36
C ILE A 5 -15.37 -16.04 -5.66
N PRO A 6 -14.08 -16.43 -5.63
CA PRO A 6 -13.43 -17.04 -6.78
C PRO A 6 -14.14 -18.33 -7.18
N THR A 7 -14.01 -18.70 -8.43
CA THR A 7 -14.52 -19.98 -8.95
C THR A 7 -13.46 -21.08 -8.76
N ILE A 8 -13.90 -22.32 -8.61
CA ILE A 8 -13.00 -23.47 -8.56
C ILE A 8 -12.30 -23.61 -9.92
N ASN A 9 -11.01 -23.92 -9.89
CA ASN A 9 -10.23 -24.16 -11.11
C ASN A 9 -10.83 -25.37 -11.86
N PRO A 10 -11.27 -25.25 -13.11
CA PRO A 10 -11.92 -26.34 -13.82
C PRO A 10 -10.98 -27.52 -14.12
N THR A 11 -9.66 -27.33 -13.99
CA THR A 11 -8.68 -28.43 -14.15
C THR A 11 -8.33 -29.11 -12.81
N LEU A 12 -9.01 -28.73 -11.72
CA LEU A 12 -8.77 -29.31 -10.39
C LEU A 12 -9.45 -30.67 -10.30
N GLU A 13 -8.66 -31.69 -10.13
CA GLU A 13 -9.10 -33.05 -9.83
C GLU A 13 -8.74 -33.36 -8.38
N ILE A 14 -9.72 -33.81 -7.59
CA ILE A 14 -9.55 -34.14 -6.18
C ILE A 14 -9.81 -35.65 -6.02
N SER A 15 -8.83 -36.36 -5.47
CA SER A 15 -8.91 -37.78 -5.19
C SER A 15 -8.82 -38.08 -3.69
N ARG A 16 -9.50 -39.12 -3.23
CA ARG A 16 -9.22 -39.71 -1.90
C ARG A 16 -7.89 -40.44 -1.98
N PRO A 17 -7.07 -40.41 -0.91
CA PRO A 17 -5.86 -41.23 -0.87
C PRO A 17 -6.25 -42.70 -1.05
N ALA A 18 -5.54 -43.43 -1.91
CA ALA A 18 -5.68 -44.87 -2.04
C ALA A 18 -5.44 -45.50 -0.64
N ARG A 19 -6.24 -46.51 -0.28
CA ARG A 19 -6.20 -47.16 1.04
C ARG A 19 -4.82 -47.72 1.43
N GLU A 20 -3.92 -47.87 0.46
CA GLU A 20 -2.62 -48.49 0.64
C GLU A 20 -1.50 -47.57 1.10
N ASN A 21 -1.67 -46.23 1.01
CA ASN A 21 -0.62 -45.32 1.39
C ASN A 21 -0.93 -44.60 2.74
N ARG A 22 -0.57 -45.28 3.85
CA ARG A 22 -0.79 -44.81 5.23
C ARG A 22 -0.06 -43.49 5.59
N GLN A 23 0.83 -42.98 4.73
CA GLN A 23 1.58 -41.74 4.98
C GLN A 23 0.87 -40.48 4.51
N LEU A 24 -0.12 -40.56 3.61
CA LEU A 24 -0.88 -39.40 3.12
C LEU A 24 -2.28 -39.38 3.77
N ARG A 25 -2.36 -38.89 5.00
CA ARG A 25 -3.64 -38.54 5.64
C ARG A 25 -4.18 -37.23 5.03
N GLY A 26 -4.83 -37.28 3.85
CA GLY A 26 -5.43 -36.10 3.27
C GLY A 26 -6.01 -36.32 1.87
N TRP A 27 -6.78 -35.36 1.39
CA TRP A 27 -7.25 -35.34 0.02
C TRP A 27 -6.11 -34.93 -0.91
N GLY A 28 -5.78 -35.74 -1.89
CA GLY A 28 -4.87 -35.39 -2.96
C GLY A 28 -5.54 -34.50 -4.00
N ALA A 29 -4.80 -33.62 -4.63
CA ALA A 29 -5.29 -32.83 -5.74
C ALA A 29 -4.23 -32.67 -6.82
N VAL A 30 -4.70 -32.69 -8.08
CA VAL A 30 -3.91 -32.38 -9.28
C VAL A 30 -4.61 -31.26 -10.01
N TRP A 31 -3.87 -30.26 -10.44
CA TRP A 31 -4.42 -29.13 -11.22
C TRP A 31 -3.37 -28.43 -12.07
N LYS A 32 -3.82 -27.81 -13.13
CA LYS A 32 -2.99 -26.92 -13.95
C LYS A 32 -3.08 -25.48 -13.40
N HIS A 33 -1.96 -24.90 -13.00
CA HIS A 33 -1.97 -23.55 -12.46
C HIS A 33 -2.37 -22.54 -13.55
N PRO A 34 -3.39 -21.67 -13.33
CA PRO A 34 -3.97 -20.85 -14.40
C PRO A 34 -3.00 -19.83 -14.99
N LYS A 35 -2.03 -19.34 -14.21
CA LYS A 35 -1.03 -18.36 -14.66
C LYS A 35 0.25 -19.01 -15.20
N THR A 36 0.83 -19.95 -14.45
CA THR A 36 2.13 -20.55 -14.79
C THR A 36 2.03 -21.70 -15.78
N LYS A 37 0.81 -22.24 -15.94
CA LYS A 37 0.51 -23.40 -16.79
C LYS A 37 1.17 -24.71 -16.36
N LYS A 38 1.88 -24.72 -15.22
CA LYS A 38 2.46 -25.93 -14.64
C LYS A 38 1.37 -26.83 -14.04
N ILE A 39 1.58 -28.12 -14.12
CA ILE A 39 0.76 -29.11 -13.40
C ILE A 39 1.31 -29.22 -11.98
N ASN A 40 0.45 -29.07 -11.01
CA ASN A 40 0.76 -29.25 -9.59
C ASN A 40 0.04 -30.49 -9.08
N SER A 41 0.67 -31.20 -8.16
CA SER A 41 0.10 -32.34 -7.45
C SER A 41 0.54 -32.27 -6.00
N GLU A 42 -0.41 -32.10 -5.08
CA GLU A 42 -0.12 -32.05 -3.63
C GLU A 42 -1.31 -32.50 -2.79
N ALA A 43 -1.06 -32.82 -1.52
CA ALA A 43 -2.12 -33.02 -0.52
C ALA A 43 -2.74 -31.68 -0.15
N LEU A 44 -4.08 -31.60 -0.12
CA LEU A 44 -4.81 -30.40 0.26
C LEU A 44 -4.79 -30.22 1.78
N ALA A 45 -4.32 -29.08 2.24
CA ALA A 45 -4.42 -28.68 3.64
C ALA A 45 -5.89 -28.38 4.03
N PRO A 46 -6.25 -28.45 5.33
CA PRO A 46 -7.61 -28.13 5.79
C PRO A 46 -8.11 -26.75 5.32
N ASN A 47 -7.21 -25.78 5.26
CA ASN A 47 -7.53 -24.45 4.75
C ASN A 47 -7.82 -24.42 3.24
N ASP A 48 -7.18 -25.28 2.46
CA ASP A 48 -7.45 -25.41 1.03
C ASP A 48 -8.83 -26.01 0.79
N LEU A 49 -9.19 -27.05 1.53
CA LEU A 49 -10.53 -27.67 1.50
C LEU A 49 -11.60 -26.66 1.92
N LEU A 50 -11.35 -25.86 2.96
CA LEU A 50 -12.28 -24.83 3.40
C LEU A 50 -12.46 -23.75 2.32
N ALA A 51 -11.38 -23.34 1.65
CA ALA A 51 -11.45 -22.38 0.54
C ALA A 51 -12.27 -22.91 -0.64
N LEU A 52 -12.07 -24.18 -1.01
CA LEU A 52 -12.83 -24.86 -2.06
C LEU A 52 -14.31 -24.97 -1.70
N LYS A 53 -14.62 -25.32 -0.44
CA LYS A 53 -16.00 -25.38 0.05
C LYS A 53 -16.68 -24.02 -0.02
N ILE A 54 -16.04 -22.96 0.44
CA ILE A 54 -16.56 -21.59 0.35
C ILE A 54 -16.78 -21.20 -1.12
N ALA A 55 -15.83 -21.51 -2.01
CA ALA A 55 -15.95 -21.23 -3.43
C ALA A 55 -17.11 -21.98 -4.09
N SER A 56 -17.39 -23.23 -3.67
CA SER A 56 -18.51 -24.00 -4.19
C SER A 56 -19.87 -23.43 -3.83
N GLU A 57 -19.99 -22.68 -2.74
CA GLU A 57 -21.22 -21.99 -2.36
C GLU A 57 -21.47 -20.71 -3.22
N GLY A 58 -20.41 -20.14 -3.78
CA GLY A 58 -20.51 -18.97 -4.67
C GLY A 58 -21.32 -17.83 -4.05
N SER A 59 -22.35 -17.37 -4.73
CA SER A 59 -23.21 -16.27 -4.26
C SER A 59 -24.07 -16.61 -3.03
N ARG A 60 -24.20 -17.87 -2.66
CA ARG A 60 -24.93 -18.36 -1.47
C ARG A 60 -24.08 -18.35 -0.19
N PHE A 61 -22.78 -18.06 -0.29
CA PHE A 61 -21.88 -18.03 0.84
C PHE A 61 -22.32 -17.00 1.90
N LYS A 62 -22.41 -17.47 3.15
CA LYS A 62 -22.71 -16.67 4.34
C LYS A 62 -21.59 -16.84 5.35
N PRO A 63 -20.79 -15.79 5.64
CA PRO A 63 -19.63 -15.89 6.57
C PRO A 63 -20.00 -16.44 7.95
N GLU A 64 -21.22 -16.14 8.40
CA GLU A 64 -21.72 -16.56 9.73
C GLU A 64 -21.75 -18.08 9.88
N LYS A 65 -22.03 -18.81 8.80
CA LYS A 65 -22.06 -20.27 8.75
C LYS A 65 -20.70 -20.91 9.11
N TYR A 66 -19.62 -20.15 8.85
CA TYR A 66 -18.25 -20.64 9.00
C TYR A 66 -17.52 -20.07 10.20
N ARG A 67 -18.19 -19.33 11.10
CA ARG A 67 -17.57 -18.66 12.27
C ARG A 67 -16.77 -19.59 13.18
N ARG A 68 -17.17 -20.86 13.30
CA ARG A 68 -16.42 -21.87 14.10
C ARG A 68 -15.14 -22.35 13.41
N MET A 69 -15.03 -22.19 12.09
CA MET A 69 -13.89 -22.66 11.30
C MET A 69 -12.94 -21.54 10.91
N ILE A 70 -13.47 -20.32 10.68
CA ILE A 70 -12.71 -19.16 10.26
C ILE A 70 -13.40 -17.85 10.65
N LEU A 71 -12.63 -16.90 11.15
CA LEU A 71 -13.13 -15.55 11.38
C LEU A 71 -13.53 -14.88 10.05
N PRO A 72 -14.68 -14.20 9.97
CA PRO A 72 -15.14 -13.54 8.74
C PRO A 72 -14.08 -12.63 8.10
N SER A 73 -13.27 -11.95 8.92
CA SER A 73 -12.15 -11.11 8.47
C SER A 73 -11.02 -11.88 7.77
N ARG A 74 -10.88 -13.17 8.01
CA ARG A 74 -9.84 -14.04 7.41
C ARG A 74 -10.30 -14.77 6.15
N VAL A 75 -11.59 -14.78 5.82
CA VAL A 75 -12.12 -15.46 4.63
C VAL A 75 -11.45 -14.98 3.35
N ASN A 76 -11.30 -13.66 3.18
CA ASN A 76 -10.65 -13.11 1.99
C ASN A 76 -9.17 -13.51 1.87
N LEU A 77 -8.47 -13.63 3.00
CA LEU A 77 -7.08 -14.11 3.01
C LEU A 77 -7.00 -15.59 2.64
N LEU A 78 -7.92 -16.39 3.16
CA LEU A 78 -8.03 -17.82 2.82
C LEU A 78 -8.24 -18.02 1.32
N LEU A 79 -9.25 -17.34 0.75
CA LEU A 79 -9.54 -17.40 -0.69
C LEU A 79 -8.38 -16.88 -1.54
N ALA A 80 -7.70 -15.80 -1.12
CA ALA A 80 -6.54 -15.29 -1.82
C ALA A 80 -5.38 -16.28 -1.85
N LYS A 81 -5.13 -17.01 -0.76
CA LYS A 81 -4.12 -18.08 -0.73
C LYS A 81 -4.46 -19.20 -1.71
N ALA A 82 -5.71 -19.65 -1.75
CA ALA A 82 -6.15 -20.68 -2.68
C ALA A 82 -6.08 -20.23 -4.16
N VAL A 83 -6.34 -18.95 -4.45
CA VAL A 83 -6.12 -18.36 -5.78
C VAL A 83 -4.64 -18.34 -6.14
N ASN A 84 -3.76 -17.99 -5.20
CA ASN A 84 -2.31 -17.98 -5.43
C ASN A 84 -1.74 -19.37 -5.68
N LYS A 85 -2.29 -20.42 -5.03
CA LYS A 85 -1.98 -21.81 -5.32
C LYS A 85 -2.54 -22.28 -6.68
N GLY A 86 -3.50 -21.57 -7.24
CA GLY A 86 -4.19 -21.95 -8.48
C GLY A 86 -5.33 -22.94 -8.30
N LEU A 87 -5.74 -23.24 -7.05
CA LEU A 87 -6.91 -24.05 -6.74
C LEU A 87 -8.22 -23.33 -7.10
N LEU A 88 -8.21 -22.00 -6.98
CA LEU A 88 -9.32 -21.13 -7.36
C LEU A 88 -8.90 -20.18 -8.47
N ILE A 89 -9.85 -19.81 -9.32
CA ILE A 89 -9.69 -18.79 -10.37
C ILE A 89 -10.44 -17.54 -9.93
N SER A 90 -9.71 -16.46 -9.72
CA SER A 90 -10.31 -15.15 -9.51
C SER A 90 -10.54 -14.47 -10.86
N PRO A 91 -11.72 -13.88 -11.08
CA PRO A 91 -11.93 -13.05 -12.26
C PRO A 91 -10.85 -11.96 -12.34
N LEU A 92 -10.35 -11.68 -13.56
CA LEU A 92 -9.34 -10.65 -13.75
C LEU A 92 -9.84 -9.29 -13.23
N PRO A 93 -9.01 -8.56 -12.46
CA PRO A 93 -9.33 -7.20 -12.06
C PRO A 93 -9.62 -6.31 -13.27
N LYS A 94 -10.52 -5.35 -13.13
CA LYS A 94 -10.81 -4.37 -14.18
C LYS A 94 -9.89 -3.15 -14.14
N ILE A 95 -9.10 -2.98 -13.08
CA ILE A 95 -8.06 -1.94 -13.01
C ILE A 95 -6.86 -2.43 -13.79
N LYS A 96 -6.79 -2.02 -15.07
CA LYS A 96 -5.77 -2.44 -16.03
C LYS A 96 -4.95 -1.26 -16.50
N ARG A 97 -3.64 -1.45 -16.67
CA ARG A 97 -2.81 -0.47 -17.38
C ARG A 97 -3.12 -0.55 -18.88
N HIS A 98 -3.40 0.60 -19.44
CA HIS A 98 -3.49 0.77 -20.88
C HIS A 98 -2.12 1.26 -21.38
N GLY A 99 -1.47 0.48 -22.20
CA GLY A 99 -0.22 0.83 -22.90
C GLY A 99 -0.23 0.16 -24.26
N ARG A 100 -0.13 0.94 -25.32
CA ARG A 100 0.23 0.44 -26.65
C ARG A 100 1.74 0.16 -26.58
N ASN A 101 2.20 -1.00 -26.97
CA ASN A 101 3.61 -1.34 -27.23
C ASN A 101 4.57 -1.56 -26.05
N LEU A 102 4.13 -1.76 -24.79
CA LEU A 102 5.03 -2.15 -23.73
C LEU A 102 4.79 -3.60 -23.34
N SER A 103 5.85 -4.42 -23.39
CA SER A 103 5.88 -5.72 -22.71
C SER A 103 5.81 -5.52 -21.20
N ILE A 104 4.58 -5.34 -20.69
CA ILE A 104 4.32 -5.16 -19.27
C ILE A 104 4.16 -6.56 -18.66
N PRO A 105 4.97 -6.95 -17.66
CA PRO A 105 4.76 -8.19 -16.94
C PRO A 105 3.34 -8.28 -16.38
N ASP A 106 2.69 -9.44 -16.46
CA ASP A 106 1.28 -9.61 -16.07
C ASP A 106 1.00 -9.15 -14.64
N ARG A 107 1.95 -9.36 -13.71
CA ARG A 107 1.84 -8.88 -12.33
C ARG A 107 1.73 -7.35 -12.18
N LEU A 108 2.21 -6.59 -13.17
CA LEU A 108 2.16 -5.12 -13.21
C LEU A 108 1.05 -4.58 -14.15
N ARG A 109 0.40 -5.47 -14.89
CA ARG A 109 -0.66 -5.11 -15.83
C ARG A 109 -1.99 -4.83 -15.15
N TYR A 110 -2.32 -5.62 -14.12
CA TYR A 110 -3.58 -5.52 -13.40
C TYR A 110 -3.32 -5.21 -11.93
N ALA A 111 -4.02 -4.23 -11.38
CA ALA A 111 -4.04 -4.02 -9.93
C ALA A 111 -5.14 -4.89 -9.32
N ASP A 112 -4.77 -5.81 -8.45
CA ASP A 112 -5.67 -6.69 -7.69
C ASP A 112 -6.15 -6.06 -6.38
N THR A 113 -5.49 -4.98 -5.95
CA THR A 113 -5.80 -4.24 -4.73
C THR A 113 -5.92 -2.75 -5.05
N PHE A 114 -6.94 -2.11 -4.49
CA PHE A 114 -7.13 -0.67 -4.56
C PHE A 114 -7.04 -0.08 -3.15
N THR A 115 -6.15 0.91 -2.96
CA THR A 115 -5.91 1.56 -1.68
C THR A 115 -6.64 2.89 -1.59
N LEU A 116 -7.46 3.06 -0.57
CA LEU A 116 -7.91 4.36 -0.11
C LEU A 116 -6.91 4.90 0.91
N GLN A 117 -6.05 5.84 0.52
CA GLN A 117 -5.22 6.58 1.46
C GLN A 117 -6.08 7.67 2.11
N TRP A 118 -6.52 7.43 3.32
CA TRP A 118 -7.57 8.24 3.94
C TRP A 118 -7.02 9.14 5.05
N HIS A 119 -6.97 10.44 4.75
CA HIS A 119 -6.64 11.49 5.71
C HIS A 119 -7.89 11.86 6.51
N ILE A 120 -8.20 11.05 7.53
CA ILE A 120 -9.45 11.22 8.30
C ILE A 120 -9.48 12.46 9.18
N THR A 121 -8.30 13.05 9.45
CA THR A 121 -8.16 14.25 10.27
C THR A 121 -6.85 14.97 9.95
N ASN A 122 -6.81 16.29 10.15
CA ASN A 122 -5.57 17.06 10.16
C ASN A 122 -5.06 17.33 11.58
N ALA A 123 -5.81 16.91 12.62
CA ALA A 123 -5.35 17.03 14.01
C ALA A 123 -4.06 16.23 14.21
N CYS A 124 -3.04 16.87 14.77
CA CYS A 124 -1.73 16.30 15.00
C CYS A 124 -1.09 16.96 16.24
N GLY A 125 -0.52 16.14 17.12
CA GLY A 125 0.23 16.62 18.27
C GLY A 125 1.68 17.01 17.96
N LEU A 126 2.09 17.02 16.68
CA LEU A 126 3.44 17.39 16.23
C LEU A 126 3.40 18.60 15.28
N HIS A 127 4.48 19.38 15.30
CA HIS A 127 4.69 20.54 14.44
C HIS A 127 5.92 20.34 13.55
N CYS A 128 5.92 19.25 12.75
CA CYS A 128 7.05 18.86 11.92
C CYS A 128 7.37 19.91 10.85
N ARG A 129 8.64 20.33 10.73
CA ARG A 129 9.12 21.36 9.79
C ARG A 129 9.00 20.97 8.31
N HIS A 130 8.70 19.72 7.99
CA HIS A 130 8.50 19.23 6.63
C HIS A 130 7.04 18.85 6.35
N CYS A 131 6.10 19.27 7.21
CA CYS A 131 4.69 18.92 7.03
C CYS A 131 4.14 19.55 5.76
N TYR A 132 3.69 18.72 4.82
CA TYR A 132 3.20 19.18 3.52
C TYR A 132 1.76 19.68 3.54
N ASP A 133 1.02 19.46 4.62
CA ASP A 133 -0.36 19.91 4.75
C ASP A 133 -0.77 20.17 6.20
N ARG A 134 -0.98 21.47 6.49
CA ARG A 134 -1.60 21.95 7.74
C ARG A 134 -2.87 22.76 7.44
N THR A 135 -3.44 22.60 6.25
CA THR A 135 -4.64 23.30 5.84
C THR A 135 -5.78 23.00 6.81
N LYS A 136 -6.45 24.03 7.31
CA LYS A 136 -7.68 23.86 8.07
C LYS A 136 -8.75 23.26 7.16
N ARG A 137 -9.31 22.11 7.55
CA ARG A 137 -10.37 21.41 6.80
C ARG A 137 -11.52 21.09 7.73
N SER A 138 -12.71 20.95 7.17
CA SER A 138 -13.86 20.50 7.94
C SER A 138 -13.61 19.13 8.55
N ARG A 139 -14.12 18.94 9.76
CA ARG A 139 -13.99 17.68 10.47
C ARG A 139 -14.88 16.63 9.82
N LEU A 140 -14.33 15.47 9.58
CA LEU A 140 -15.08 14.33 9.07
C LEU A 140 -16.08 13.84 10.12
N ALA A 141 -17.37 13.93 9.83
CA ALA A 141 -18.41 13.34 10.65
C ALA A 141 -18.52 11.83 10.43
N LEU A 142 -18.97 11.08 11.42
CA LEU A 142 -19.11 9.62 11.34
C LEU A 142 -19.98 9.16 10.15
N PRO A 143 -21.16 9.74 9.87
CA PRO A 143 -21.97 9.34 8.70
C PRO A 143 -21.24 9.54 7.38
N GLY A 144 -20.48 10.65 7.25
CA GLY A 144 -19.64 10.90 6.09
C GLY A 144 -18.55 9.83 5.90
N GLY A 145 -17.89 9.44 6.99
CA GLY A 145 -16.90 8.37 6.95
C GLY A 145 -17.49 7.01 6.56
N ILE A 146 -18.67 6.68 7.06
CA ILE A 146 -19.41 5.46 6.69
C ILE A 146 -19.77 5.48 5.20
N LYS A 147 -20.23 6.64 4.68
CA LYS A 147 -20.53 6.83 3.25
C LYS A 147 -19.29 6.60 2.36
N ILE A 148 -18.13 7.11 2.77
CA ILE A 148 -16.86 6.90 2.04
C ILE A 148 -16.52 5.40 1.97
N LEU A 149 -16.60 4.66 3.08
CA LEU A 149 -16.32 3.22 3.10
C LEU A 149 -17.34 2.42 2.28
N ALA A 150 -18.61 2.79 2.31
CA ALA A 150 -19.64 2.17 1.47
C ALA A 150 -19.38 2.39 -0.02
N ASP A 151 -18.95 3.58 -0.41
CA ASP A 151 -18.62 3.89 -1.81
C ASP A 151 -17.36 3.16 -2.26
N LEU A 152 -16.33 3.04 -1.40
CA LEU A 152 -15.17 2.19 -1.64
C LEU A 152 -15.57 0.73 -1.85
N SER A 153 -16.50 0.20 -1.06
CA SER A 153 -16.98 -1.18 -1.22
C SER A 153 -17.63 -1.38 -2.59
N LYS A 154 -18.50 -0.45 -3.01
CA LYS A 154 -19.12 -0.47 -4.35
C LYS A 154 -18.06 -0.37 -5.46
N PHE A 155 -17.04 0.47 -5.26
CA PHE A 155 -15.90 0.59 -6.18
C PHE A 155 -15.16 -0.74 -6.32
N CYS A 156 -14.78 -1.37 -5.21
CA CYS A 156 -14.05 -2.63 -5.21
C CYS A 156 -14.83 -3.76 -5.92
N LEU A 157 -16.14 -3.84 -5.70
CA LEU A 157 -17.01 -4.77 -6.40
C LEU A 157 -17.05 -4.50 -7.91
N LYS A 158 -17.23 -3.23 -8.32
CA LYS A 158 -17.27 -2.83 -9.74
C LYS A 158 -15.99 -3.20 -10.46
N TYR A 159 -14.84 -2.95 -9.83
CA TYR A 159 -13.52 -3.15 -10.47
C TYR A 159 -12.89 -4.52 -10.16
N ARG A 160 -13.56 -5.38 -9.38
CA ARG A 160 -13.07 -6.71 -9.01
C ARG A 160 -11.68 -6.65 -8.35
N VAL A 161 -11.52 -5.75 -7.39
CA VAL A 161 -10.28 -5.54 -6.63
C VAL A 161 -10.53 -5.70 -5.14
N ARG A 162 -9.49 -6.08 -4.40
CA ARG A 162 -9.51 -6.05 -2.94
C ARG A 162 -9.39 -4.61 -2.46
N GLY A 163 -10.16 -4.24 -1.44
CA GLY A 163 -10.05 -2.93 -0.82
C GLY A 163 -8.98 -2.93 0.28
N HIS A 164 -8.17 -1.88 0.30
CA HIS A 164 -7.26 -1.57 1.39
C HIS A 164 -7.49 -0.15 1.87
N VAL A 165 -7.62 0.05 3.18
CA VAL A 165 -7.77 1.38 3.78
C VAL A 165 -6.50 1.72 4.55
N CYS A 166 -5.77 2.72 4.07
CA CYS A 166 -4.61 3.27 4.75
C CYS A 166 -5.04 4.51 5.54
N PHE A 167 -5.29 4.34 6.83
CA PHE A 167 -5.68 5.44 7.71
C PHE A 167 -4.48 6.33 8.01
N THR A 168 -4.64 7.62 7.77
CA THR A 168 -3.58 8.62 7.94
C THR A 168 -4.19 10.02 8.16
N GLY A 169 -3.39 11.05 8.01
CA GLY A 169 -3.77 12.45 8.18
C GLY A 169 -2.72 13.17 9.01
N GLY A 170 -3.13 13.88 10.06
CA GLY A 170 -2.24 14.31 11.12
C GLY A 170 -1.85 13.10 11.97
N ASN A 171 -2.69 12.75 12.95
CA ASN A 171 -2.64 11.46 13.64
C ASN A 171 -4.06 10.86 13.68
N PRO A 172 -4.32 9.71 13.04
CA PRO A 172 -5.66 9.11 12.99
C PRO A 172 -6.31 8.90 14.35
N PHE A 173 -5.52 8.60 15.37
CA PHE A 173 -6.00 8.37 16.74
C PHE A 173 -6.59 9.63 17.40
N LEU A 174 -6.33 10.81 16.88
CA LEU A 174 -6.95 12.06 17.34
C LEU A 174 -8.34 12.31 16.72
N HIS A 175 -8.77 11.46 15.80
CA HIS A 175 -10.13 11.54 15.26
C HIS A 175 -11.10 10.82 16.20
N PRO A 176 -12.18 11.48 16.71
CA PRO A 176 -13.04 10.92 17.77
C PRO A 176 -13.76 9.64 17.36
N HIS A 177 -13.94 9.42 16.07
CA HIS A 177 -14.61 8.24 15.54
C HIS A 177 -13.64 7.25 14.88
N PHE A 178 -12.32 7.35 15.11
CA PHE A 178 -11.34 6.52 14.44
C PHE A 178 -11.63 5.02 14.62
N GLN A 179 -11.82 4.55 15.83
CA GLN A 179 -12.10 3.14 16.12
C GLN A 179 -13.41 2.66 15.47
N ARG A 180 -14.45 3.51 15.47
CA ARG A 180 -15.73 3.18 14.81
C ARG A 180 -15.56 3.05 13.29
N LEU A 181 -14.78 3.93 12.66
CA LEU A 181 -14.48 3.89 11.23
C LEU A 181 -13.58 2.69 10.90
N TYR A 182 -12.62 2.39 11.76
CA TYR A 182 -11.73 1.23 11.62
C TYR A 182 -12.53 -0.09 11.68
N ARG A 183 -13.43 -0.23 12.67
CA ARG A 183 -14.36 -1.37 12.78
C ARG A 183 -15.27 -1.48 11.55
N LYS A 184 -15.75 -0.36 11.02
CA LYS A 184 -16.57 -0.36 9.81
C LYS A 184 -15.78 -0.80 8.58
N ALA A 185 -14.53 -0.37 8.43
CA ALA A 185 -13.64 -0.82 7.35
C ALA A 185 -13.37 -2.34 7.43
N SER A 186 -13.07 -2.85 8.63
CA SER A 186 -12.93 -4.28 8.90
C SER A 186 -14.22 -5.05 8.55
N GLY A 187 -15.39 -4.53 8.92
CA GLY A 187 -16.68 -5.13 8.60
C GLY A 187 -17.01 -5.19 7.10
N TYR A 188 -16.39 -4.35 6.28
CA TYR A 188 -16.43 -4.46 4.81
C TYR A 188 -15.42 -5.48 4.26
N GLY A 189 -14.59 -6.11 5.10
CA GLY A 189 -13.54 -7.03 4.68
C GLY A 189 -12.33 -6.33 4.07
N PHE A 190 -12.14 -5.04 4.32
CA PHE A 190 -10.95 -4.33 3.88
C PHE A 190 -9.75 -4.71 4.74
N SER A 191 -8.60 -4.87 4.11
CA SER A 191 -7.34 -4.84 4.83
C SER A 191 -7.03 -3.39 5.23
N THR A 192 -6.33 -3.21 6.35
CA THR A 192 -6.06 -1.89 6.90
C THR A 192 -4.57 -1.69 7.16
N SER A 193 -4.13 -0.45 7.13
CA SER A 193 -2.84 0.00 7.66
C SER A 193 -2.99 1.37 8.31
N ILE A 194 -2.07 1.70 9.20
CA ILE A 194 -2.09 2.96 9.95
C ILE A 194 -0.77 3.69 9.72
N LEU A 195 -0.86 4.95 9.32
CA LEU A 195 0.26 5.87 9.25
C LEU A 195 0.00 6.96 10.29
N GLY A 196 0.80 6.96 11.36
CA GLY A 196 0.54 7.86 12.49
C GLY A 196 1.77 8.12 13.34
N ASN A 197 1.55 8.77 14.46
CA ASN A 197 2.56 9.02 15.49
C ASN A 197 2.51 7.92 16.55
N PRO A 198 3.54 7.77 17.40
CA PRO A 198 3.47 6.91 18.58
C PRO A 198 2.22 7.18 19.43
N VAL A 199 1.56 6.12 19.83
CA VAL A 199 0.37 6.13 20.71
C VAL A 199 0.58 5.18 21.89
N SER A 200 -0.34 5.18 22.87
CA SER A 200 -0.32 4.24 23.98
C SER A 200 -0.55 2.80 23.52
N GLU A 201 -0.06 1.85 24.27
CA GLU A 201 -0.32 0.43 24.05
C GLU A 201 -1.81 0.09 24.12
N HIS A 202 -2.52 0.70 25.06
CA HIS A 202 -3.97 0.57 25.21
C HIS A 202 -4.74 0.93 23.92
N GLU A 203 -4.33 2.00 23.22
CA GLU A 203 -4.94 2.34 21.91
C GLU A 203 -4.62 1.30 20.84
N LEU A 204 -3.42 0.70 20.85
CA LEU A 204 -3.07 -0.38 19.92
C LEU A 204 -3.89 -1.63 20.17
N VAL A 205 -4.06 -2.04 21.44
CA VAL A 205 -4.88 -3.21 21.81
C VAL A 205 -6.31 -3.05 21.29
N LYS A 206 -6.95 -1.88 21.51
CA LYS A 206 -8.29 -1.59 20.97
C LYS A 206 -8.39 -1.76 19.45
N ILE A 207 -7.31 -1.46 18.72
CA ILE A 207 -7.29 -1.65 17.27
C ILE A 207 -7.10 -3.12 16.91
N ILE A 208 -6.22 -3.85 17.61
CA ILE A 208 -5.99 -5.27 17.39
C ILE A 208 -7.26 -6.08 17.65
N ASP A 209 -8.03 -5.75 18.69
CA ASP A 209 -9.31 -6.40 19.01
C ASP A 209 -10.34 -6.26 17.89
N ILE A 210 -10.24 -5.22 17.08
CA ILE A 210 -11.09 -5.05 15.90
C ILE A 210 -10.51 -5.84 14.72
N GLN A 211 -9.24 -5.57 14.39
CA GLN A 211 -8.51 -6.20 13.29
C GLN A 211 -7.02 -5.87 13.41
N MET A 212 -6.14 -6.86 13.32
CA MET A 212 -4.71 -6.63 13.18
C MET A 212 -4.43 -5.80 11.93
N PRO A 213 -3.81 -4.59 12.03
CA PRO A 213 -3.39 -3.84 10.85
C PRO A 213 -2.30 -4.59 10.10
N GLY A 214 -2.29 -4.49 8.78
CA GLY A 214 -1.24 -5.07 7.96
C GLY A 214 0.15 -4.51 8.28
N TYR A 215 0.20 -3.23 8.67
CA TYR A 215 1.39 -2.59 9.25
C TYR A 215 1.02 -1.28 9.94
N PHE A 216 1.87 -0.84 10.86
CA PHE A 216 1.87 0.50 11.42
C PHE A 216 3.12 1.24 10.94
N GLN A 217 2.94 2.38 10.26
CA GLN A 217 4.05 3.21 9.82
C GLN A 217 4.22 4.41 10.73
N VAL A 218 5.43 4.60 11.22
CA VAL A 218 5.91 5.84 11.87
C VAL A 218 6.98 6.49 11.01
N SER A 219 7.41 7.68 11.41
CA SER A 219 8.43 8.40 10.67
C SER A 219 9.60 8.80 11.56
N LEU A 220 10.81 8.72 11.01
CA LEU A 220 12.06 9.26 11.57
C LEU A 220 12.83 9.95 10.46
N GLU A 221 13.36 11.14 10.73
CA GLU A 221 13.95 11.99 9.69
C GLU A 221 15.48 12.00 9.69
N GLY A 222 16.11 11.13 10.46
CA GLY A 222 17.56 10.99 10.62
C GLY A 222 17.89 10.41 11.99
N LEU A 223 19.13 10.57 12.43
CA LEU A 223 19.55 10.24 13.79
C LEU A 223 18.93 11.21 14.80
N ALA A 224 19.13 10.98 16.09
CA ALA A 224 18.38 11.63 17.16
C ALA A 224 18.35 13.17 17.05
N ALA A 225 19.49 13.80 16.86
CA ALA A 225 19.60 15.26 16.81
C ALA A 225 18.80 15.83 15.62
N HIS A 226 19.04 15.35 14.41
CA HIS A 226 18.35 15.81 13.22
C HIS A 226 16.84 15.49 13.28
N ASN A 227 16.48 14.28 13.70
CA ASN A 227 15.07 13.91 13.84
C ASN A 227 14.33 14.84 14.80
N ASP A 228 14.92 15.14 15.97
CA ASP A 228 14.28 15.94 17.01
C ASP A 228 14.22 17.43 16.62
N GLN A 229 15.16 17.91 15.82
CA GLN A 229 15.09 19.24 15.19
C GLN A 229 13.88 19.37 14.24
N ILE A 230 13.54 18.32 13.50
CA ILE A 230 12.40 18.32 12.55
C ILE A 230 11.08 18.03 13.23
N ARG A 231 11.03 17.09 14.18
CA ARG A 231 9.79 16.54 14.75
C ARG A 231 9.51 16.93 16.19
N GLY A 232 10.46 17.62 16.84
CA GLY A 232 10.38 18.05 18.23
C GLY A 232 11.17 17.15 19.19
N LYS A 233 11.67 17.78 20.25
CA LYS A 233 12.54 17.19 21.26
C LYS A 233 12.00 15.86 21.81
N GLY A 234 12.86 14.85 21.86
CA GLY A 234 12.57 13.52 22.40
C GLY A 234 11.70 12.63 21.48
N HIS A 235 11.33 13.10 20.29
CA HIS A 235 10.54 12.29 19.35
C HIS A 235 11.26 11.02 18.94
N PHE A 236 12.57 11.08 18.69
CA PHE A 236 13.37 9.91 18.31
C PHE A 236 13.26 8.79 19.35
N ARG A 237 13.50 9.11 20.62
CA ARG A 237 13.45 8.15 21.73
C ARG A 237 12.03 7.56 21.89
N ARG A 238 10.99 8.41 21.84
CA ARG A 238 9.60 7.95 21.90
C ARG A 238 9.26 6.98 20.78
N THR A 239 9.72 7.27 19.57
CA THR A 239 9.48 6.39 18.40
C THR A 239 10.19 5.05 18.54
N LEU A 240 11.45 5.00 19.01
CA LEU A 240 12.12 3.73 19.26
C LEU A 240 11.43 2.90 20.34
N LYS A 241 10.93 3.54 21.43
CA LYS A 241 10.12 2.85 22.45
C LYS A 241 8.84 2.28 21.85
N PHE A 242 8.16 3.05 21.02
CA PHE A 242 6.94 2.63 20.33
C PHE A 242 7.17 1.45 19.38
N LEU A 243 8.26 1.44 18.62
CA LEU A 243 8.63 0.31 17.75
C LEU A 243 8.83 -0.99 18.56
N LYS A 244 9.40 -0.92 19.76
CA LYS A 244 9.48 -2.08 20.67
C LYS A 244 8.09 -2.57 21.09
N THR A 245 7.15 -1.64 21.38
CA THR A 245 5.76 -1.99 21.70
C THR A 245 5.06 -2.67 20.51
N LEU A 246 5.22 -2.13 19.28
CA LEU A 246 4.66 -2.77 18.07
C LEU A 246 5.16 -4.21 17.90
N ARG A 247 6.46 -4.43 18.11
CA ARG A 247 7.05 -5.78 18.03
C ARG A 247 6.47 -6.74 19.07
N ARG A 248 6.33 -6.29 20.33
CA ARG A 248 5.72 -7.10 21.40
C ARG A 248 4.28 -7.49 21.09
N LEU A 249 3.53 -6.58 20.47
CA LEU A 249 2.15 -6.81 20.03
C LEU A 249 2.03 -7.50 18.66
N ASN A 250 3.15 -7.96 18.08
CA ASN A 250 3.19 -8.58 16.74
C ASN A 250 2.60 -7.71 15.61
N ILE A 251 2.64 -6.40 15.76
CA ILE A 251 2.24 -5.46 14.70
C ILE A 251 3.45 -5.21 13.80
N SER A 252 3.35 -5.55 12.52
CA SER A 252 4.39 -5.21 11.54
C SER A 252 4.65 -3.71 11.51
N SER A 253 5.91 -3.32 11.61
CA SER A 253 6.33 -1.92 11.72
C SER A 253 7.05 -1.44 10.47
N ALA A 254 6.70 -0.22 10.02
CA ALA A 254 7.41 0.45 8.95
C ALA A 254 7.92 1.82 9.43
N VAL A 255 9.14 2.16 9.08
CA VAL A 255 9.69 3.50 9.32
C VAL A 255 9.91 4.19 7.98
N MET A 256 9.34 5.40 7.86
CA MET A 256 9.45 6.25 6.68
C MET A 256 10.30 7.48 7.02
N LEU A 257 11.28 7.79 6.16
CA LEU A 257 12.06 9.01 6.22
C LEU A 257 11.66 9.93 5.06
N THR A 258 11.51 11.24 5.32
CA THR A 258 11.39 12.25 4.28
C THR A 258 12.78 12.76 3.93
N LEU A 259 13.27 12.40 2.73
CA LEU A 259 14.61 12.74 2.27
C LEU A 259 14.72 14.23 1.93
N THR A 260 15.68 14.88 2.54
CA THR A 260 16.10 16.25 2.33
C THR A 260 17.60 16.30 2.02
N GLU A 261 18.10 17.47 1.62
CA GLU A 261 19.54 17.69 1.45
C GLU A 261 20.33 17.46 2.74
N ASN A 262 19.76 17.85 3.88
CA ASN A 262 20.43 17.81 5.17
C ASN A 262 20.53 16.42 5.78
N ASN A 263 19.57 15.50 5.46
CA ASN A 263 19.53 14.17 6.06
C ASN A 263 20.00 13.03 5.15
N ILE A 264 20.35 13.30 3.90
CA ILE A 264 20.71 12.25 2.93
C ILE A 264 21.84 11.33 3.43
N ASN A 265 22.79 11.88 4.17
CA ASN A 265 23.93 11.12 4.73
C ASN A 265 23.52 10.30 5.96
N GLU A 266 22.39 10.60 6.59
CA GLU A 266 21.91 9.89 7.77
C GLU A 266 20.95 8.72 7.45
N VAL A 267 20.48 8.61 6.20
CA VAL A 267 19.50 7.57 5.79
C VAL A 267 20.05 6.17 6.04
N ILE A 268 21.25 5.87 5.60
CA ILE A 268 21.88 4.55 5.76
C ILE A 268 22.24 4.28 7.24
N PRO A 269 22.91 5.19 7.95
CA PRO A 269 23.15 5.04 9.40
C PRO A 269 21.86 4.82 10.21
N LEU A 270 20.79 5.54 9.89
CA LEU A 270 19.49 5.32 10.53
C LEU A 270 18.94 3.92 10.24
N ALA A 271 18.99 3.47 8.98
CA ALA A 271 18.57 2.13 8.62
C ALA A 271 19.33 1.03 9.38
N ASP A 272 20.65 1.20 9.57
CA ASP A 272 21.46 0.26 10.35
C ASP A 272 21.05 0.25 11.83
N LYS A 273 20.81 1.41 12.42
CA LYS A 273 20.32 1.53 13.80
C LYS A 273 18.96 0.86 13.97
N LEU A 274 18.09 0.97 12.98
CA LEU A 274 16.71 0.46 13.02
C LEU A 274 16.59 -1.06 12.85
N ARG A 275 17.64 -1.79 12.45
CA ARG A 275 17.61 -3.26 12.28
C ARG A 275 17.06 -4.02 13.50
N LYS A 276 17.28 -3.48 14.70
CA LYS A 276 16.80 -4.07 15.97
C LYS A 276 15.39 -3.61 16.37
N TYR A 277 14.79 -2.67 15.65
CA TYR A 277 13.54 -2.02 16.05
C TYR A 277 12.40 -2.17 15.06
N ALA A 278 12.69 -2.12 13.76
CA ALA A 278 11.66 -2.07 12.71
C ALA A 278 11.77 -3.26 11.76
N ASP A 279 10.64 -3.61 11.14
CA ASP A 279 10.58 -4.68 10.14
C ASP A 279 10.86 -4.15 8.74
N TYR A 280 10.55 -2.87 8.50
CA TYR A 280 10.73 -2.23 7.20
C TYR A 280 11.16 -0.77 7.36
N PHE A 281 12.14 -0.35 6.57
CA PHE A 281 12.60 1.03 6.48
C PHE A 281 12.69 1.47 5.03
N THR A 282 12.22 2.67 4.74
CA THR A 282 12.37 3.28 3.41
C THR A 282 12.29 4.80 3.51
N PHE A 283 12.45 5.47 2.37
CA PHE A 283 12.33 6.92 2.29
C PHE A 283 11.38 7.37 1.17
N ASN A 284 10.84 8.57 1.33
CA ASN A 284 10.23 9.36 0.28
C ASN A 284 11.05 10.62 0.05
N ARG A 285 11.13 11.12 -1.17
CA ARG A 285 11.63 12.48 -1.42
C ARG A 285 10.68 13.51 -0.81
N LEU A 286 11.24 14.60 -0.30
CA LEU A 286 10.49 15.75 0.20
C LEU A 286 9.46 16.21 -0.86
N SER A 287 8.31 16.64 -0.38
CA SER A 287 7.36 17.44 -1.14
C SER A 287 7.52 18.88 -0.71
N SER A 288 7.94 19.76 -1.62
CA SER A 288 8.11 21.20 -1.34
C SER A 288 6.75 21.87 -1.34
N ALA A 289 5.92 21.51 -0.35
CA ALA A 289 4.59 22.06 -0.11
C ALA A 289 4.40 22.23 1.41
N GLY A 290 3.52 23.16 1.81
CA GLY A 290 3.33 23.49 3.23
C GLY A 290 4.66 23.92 3.87
N GLU A 291 4.89 23.48 5.12
CA GLU A 291 6.14 23.76 5.85
C GLU A 291 7.38 23.17 5.12
N GLY A 292 7.19 22.08 4.37
CA GLY A 292 8.25 21.46 3.58
C GLY A 292 8.79 22.34 2.45
N ALA A 293 8.13 23.44 2.08
CA ALA A 293 8.61 24.37 1.08
C ALA A 293 9.89 25.11 1.51
N ALA A 294 10.12 25.23 2.82
CA ALA A 294 11.32 25.83 3.39
C ALA A 294 12.55 24.88 3.40
N LEU A 295 12.39 23.64 2.95
CA LEU A 295 13.46 22.65 2.94
C LEU A 295 13.89 22.28 1.53
N ASN A 296 15.16 21.89 1.37
CA ASN A 296 15.74 21.53 0.10
C ASN A 296 15.86 20.03 -0.12
N LEU A 297 15.70 19.63 -1.38
CA LEU A 297 16.12 18.31 -1.87
C LEU A 297 17.61 18.39 -2.27
N PRO A 298 18.38 17.31 -2.14
CA PRO A 298 19.75 17.23 -2.63
C PRO A 298 19.78 17.48 -4.14
N ASP A 299 20.94 17.91 -4.67
CA ASP A 299 21.13 17.99 -6.10
C ASP A 299 21.00 16.61 -6.80
N LYS A 300 20.79 16.63 -8.12
CA LYS A 300 20.55 15.41 -8.90
C LYS A 300 21.71 14.42 -8.86
N LYS A 301 22.97 14.90 -8.88
CA LYS A 301 24.17 14.05 -8.87
C LYS A 301 24.32 13.36 -7.52
N LYS A 302 24.27 14.12 -6.43
CA LYS A 302 24.30 13.62 -5.04
C LYS A 302 23.18 12.60 -4.79
N TYR A 303 21.96 12.89 -5.30
CA TYR A 303 20.86 11.97 -5.18
C TYR A 303 21.08 10.65 -5.95
N ALA A 304 21.58 10.71 -7.17
CA ALA A 304 21.87 9.51 -7.96
C ALA A 304 22.95 8.62 -7.30
N GLU A 305 23.99 9.24 -6.74
CA GLU A 305 25.02 8.55 -5.98
C GLU A 305 24.48 7.89 -4.70
N PHE A 306 23.63 8.62 -3.98
CA PHE A 306 22.94 8.07 -2.82
C PHE A 306 22.10 6.84 -3.20
N LEU A 307 21.32 6.87 -4.29
CA LEU A 307 20.57 5.70 -4.73
C LEU A 307 21.43 4.48 -5.02
N LYS A 308 22.61 4.67 -5.60
CA LYS A 308 23.59 3.58 -5.83
C LYS A 308 24.04 2.95 -4.51
N LYS A 309 24.38 3.79 -3.51
CA LYS A 309 24.78 3.35 -2.15
C LYS A 309 23.61 2.64 -1.44
N TYR A 310 22.40 3.20 -1.51
CA TYR A 310 21.20 2.66 -0.89
C TYR A 310 20.84 1.26 -1.43
N VAL A 311 20.90 1.06 -2.74
CA VAL A 311 20.69 -0.25 -3.37
C VAL A 311 21.80 -1.24 -2.98
N SER A 312 23.05 -0.83 -2.86
CA SER A 312 24.12 -1.72 -2.37
C SER A 312 23.86 -2.13 -0.92
N LYS A 313 23.48 -1.18 -0.07
CA LYS A 313 23.23 -1.42 1.35
C LYS A 313 22.02 -2.31 1.61
N SER A 314 20.99 -2.27 0.77
CA SER A 314 19.80 -3.12 0.91
C SER A 314 20.12 -4.62 0.86
N ARG A 315 21.23 -5.03 0.25
CA ARG A 315 21.69 -6.42 0.24
C ARG A 315 22.25 -6.87 1.60
N GLN A 316 22.72 -5.94 2.42
CA GLN A 316 23.35 -6.19 3.73
C GLN A 316 22.38 -5.93 4.88
N ASN A 317 21.34 -5.14 4.64
CA ASN A 317 20.37 -4.77 5.65
C ASN A 317 18.94 -5.07 5.16
N ARG A 318 18.39 -6.18 5.64
CA ARG A 318 17.08 -6.74 5.20
C ARG A 318 15.88 -5.83 5.45
N ILE A 319 15.97 -4.84 6.35
CA ILE A 319 14.85 -3.93 6.60
C ILE A 319 14.77 -2.81 5.56
N ILE A 320 15.83 -2.59 4.78
CA ILE A 320 15.86 -1.56 3.74
C ILE A 320 14.97 -1.99 2.57
N GLY A 321 13.85 -1.30 2.43
CA GLY A 321 12.93 -1.49 1.33
C GLY A 321 13.00 -0.39 0.28
N PHE A 322 12.45 -0.65 -0.88
CA PHE A 322 12.42 0.30 -1.99
C PHE A 322 11.04 0.95 -2.12
N LYS A 323 11.03 2.26 -2.30
CA LYS A 323 9.81 3.04 -2.55
C LYS A 323 9.99 4.08 -3.66
N ASP A 324 11.13 4.76 -3.73
CA ASP A 324 11.36 5.71 -4.81
C ASP A 324 11.54 5.01 -6.16
N ASN A 325 10.75 5.43 -7.14
CA ASN A 325 10.71 4.79 -8.45
C ASN A 325 12.05 4.87 -9.21
N LEU A 326 12.88 5.89 -8.96
CA LEU A 326 14.16 6.08 -9.64
C LEU A 326 15.22 5.03 -9.20
N ILE A 327 14.98 4.30 -8.12
CA ILE A 327 15.78 3.11 -7.74
C ILE A 327 15.82 2.11 -8.91
N ASN A 328 14.74 2.01 -9.68
CA ASN A 328 14.68 1.14 -10.85
C ASN A 328 15.72 1.48 -11.93
N ILE A 329 16.20 2.72 -11.99
CA ILE A 329 17.31 3.09 -12.90
C ILE A 329 18.60 2.40 -12.47
N VAL A 330 18.89 2.40 -11.16
CA VAL A 330 20.07 1.72 -10.61
C VAL A 330 19.97 0.22 -10.82
N LEU A 331 18.81 -0.37 -10.53
CA LEU A 331 18.58 -1.80 -10.71
C LEU A 331 18.72 -2.22 -12.18
N LYS A 332 18.17 -1.43 -13.12
CA LYS A 332 18.31 -1.68 -14.57
C LYS A 332 19.78 -1.63 -15.02
N LYS A 333 20.51 -0.58 -14.60
CA LYS A 333 21.95 -0.45 -14.93
C LYS A 333 22.80 -1.60 -14.39
N ARG A 334 22.39 -2.18 -13.25
CA ARG A 334 23.05 -3.35 -12.63
C ARG A 334 22.50 -4.70 -13.12
N LYS A 335 21.66 -4.72 -14.14
CA LYS A 335 21.01 -5.94 -14.67
C LYS A 335 20.26 -6.73 -13.61
N MET A 336 19.77 -6.04 -12.56
CA MET A 336 18.97 -6.64 -11.47
C MET A 336 17.48 -6.62 -11.82
N ARG A 337 16.71 -7.50 -11.15
CA ARG A 337 15.24 -7.46 -11.23
C ARG A 337 14.72 -6.10 -10.75
N LEU A 338 13.85 -5.49 -11.53
CA LEU A 338 13.18 -4.25 -11.13
C LEU A 338 12.24 -4.51 -9.95
N PHE A 339 12.19 -3.56 -9.01
CA PHE A 339 11.11 -3.56 -8.03
C PHE A 339 9.85 -2.92 -8.63
N ASP A 340 8.71 -3.24 -8.04
CA ASP A 340 7.42 -2.92 -8.65
C ASP A 340 6.99 -1.44 -8.46
N GLY A 341 7.89 -0.58 -7.95
CA GLY A 341 7.68 0.86 -7.78
C GLY A 341 6.90 1.23 -6.51
N CYS A 342 6.68 2.52 -6.32
CA CYS A 342 6.22 3.12 -5.07
C CYS A 342 4.87 2.56 -4.55
N THR A 343 4.03 2.01 -5.42
CA THR A 343 2.72 1.44 -5.07
C THR A 343 2.55 -0.02 -5.51
N GLY A 344 3.65 -0.70 -5.86
CA GLY A 344 3.62 -2.02 -6.47
C GLY A 344 3.33 -2.00 -7.98
N TYR A 345 3.18 -0.80 -8.56
CA TYR A 345 2.85 -0.60 -9.99
C TYR A 345 3.55 0.63 -10.56
N GLY A 346 4.79 0.91 -10.20
CA GLY A 346 5.45 2.17 -10.51
C GLY A 346 4.76 3.36 -9.82
N CYS A 347 4.61 4.49 -10.51
CA CYS A 347 3.78 5.59 -9.99
C CYS A 347 2.29 5.18 -10.06
N GLY A 348 1.66 5.02 -8.90
CA GLY A 348 0.27 4.59 -8.80
C GLY A 348 -0.75 5.72 -8.69
N ALA A 349 -0.35 6.98 -8.91
CA ALA A 349 -1.24 8.13 -8.81
C ALA A 349 -2.52 7.94 -9.65
N ALA A 350 -3.67 7.97 -9.01
CA ALA A 350 -4.98 7.68 -9.56
C ALA A 350 -5.09 6.31 -10.30
N PHE A 351 -4.16 5.38 -10.09
CA PHE A 351 -4.20 4.04 -10.68
C PHE A 351 -4.73 2.99 -9.71
N ASN A 352 -3.92 2.60 -8.73
CA ASN A 352 -4.29 1.61 -7.74
C ASN A 352 -4.50 2.23 -6.35
N PHE A 353 -4.47 3.55 -6.25
CA PHE A 353 -4.87 4.27 -5.05
C PHE A 353 -5.44 5.66 -5.37
N LEU A 354 -6.20 6.18 -4.43
CA LEU A 354 -6.60 7.58 -4.34
C LEU A 354 -6.42 8.05 -2.88
N ALA A 355 -6.14 9.33 -2.71
CA ALA A 355 -6.15 9.95 -1.40
C ALA A 355 -7.48 10.70 -1.18
N VAL A 356 -8.11 10.51 -0.01
CA VAL A 356 -9.32 11.22 0.39
C VAL A 356 -9.04 11.98 1.67
N LEU A 357 -9.44 13.24 1.71
CA LEU A 357 -9.24 14.15 2.82
C LEU A 357 -10.46 14.19 3.73
N SER A 358 -10.35 14.82 4.91
CA SER A 358 -11.41 14.87 5.91
C SER A 358 -12.68 15.58 5.43
N ASP A 359 -12.55 16.53 4.50
CA ASP A 359 -13.65 17.26 3.84
C ASP A 359 -14.21 16.56 2.59
N GLY A 360 -13.74 15.33 2.32
CA GLY A 360 -14.16 14.54 1.17
C GLY A 360 -13.46 14.88 -0.14
N GLU A 361 -12.51 15.81 -0.16
CA GLU A 361 -11.71 16.10 -1.35
C GLU A 361 -10.87 14.87 -1.74
N VAL A 362 -10.85 14.54 -3.04
CA VAL A 362 -10.16 13.37 -3.59
C VAL A 362 -8.98 13.83 -4.43
N HIS A 363 -7.80 13.29 -4.16
CA HIS A 363 -6.56 13.56 -4.86
C HIS A 363 -5.98 12.32 -5.54
N ALA A 364 -5.29 12.52 -6.67
CA ALA A 364 -4.54 11.47 -7.36
C ALA A 364 -3.36 10.97 -6.51
N CYS A 365 -2.69 11.87 -5.79
CA CYS A 365 -1.64 11.59 -4.83
C CYS A 365 -1.62 12.67 -3.76
N ARG A 366 -1.43 12.30 -2.49
CA ARG A 366 -1.46 13.26 -1.39
C ARG A 366 -0.25 14.18 -1.31
N LYS A 367 0.87 13.77 -1.87
CA LYS A 367 2.16 14.50 -1.77
C LYS A 367 2.19 15.85 -2.50
N PHE A 368 1.19 16.18 -3.30
CA PHE A 368 1.07 17.48 -4.01
C PHE A 368 -0.39 17.76 -4.33
N SER A 369 -0.71 19.01 -4.63
CA SER A 369 -2.07 19.38 -5.04
C SER A 369 -2.44 18.68 -6.35
N SER A 370 -3.39 17.75 -6.27
CA SER A 370 -3.82 16.91 -7.39
C SER A 370 -5.32 16.58 -7.32
N PRO A 371 -6.19 17.62 -7.17
CA PRO A 371 -7.61 17.42 -6.95
C PRO A 371 -8.28 16.72 -8.14
N LEU A 372 -9.20 15.80 -7.85
CA LEU A 372 -9.98 15.02 -8.81
C LEU A 372 -11.48 15.21 -8.63
N GLY A 373 -11.91 15.78 -7.50
CA GLY A 373 -13.30 16.01 -7.14
C GLY A 373 -13.54 15.80 -5.64
N ASN A 374 -14.81 15.66 -5.25
CA ASN A 374 -15.20 15.44 -3.87
C ASN A 374 -16.15 14.24 -3.75
N ILE A 375 -15.83 13.30 -2.86
CA ILE A 375 -16.55 12.02 -2.71
C ILE A 375 -17.97 12.20 -2.14
N PHE A 376 -18.24 13.31 -1.47
CA PHE A 376 -19.58 13.63 -0.99
C PHE A 376 -20.52 14.11 -2.10
N LYS A 377 -19.94 14.67 -3.18
CA LYS A 377 -20.67 15.18 -4.36
C LYS A 377 -20.73 14.14 -5.48
N THR A 378 -19.69 13.36 -5.66
CA THR A 378 -19.54 12.45 -6.80
C THR A 378 -19.00 11.09 -6.35
N ARG A 379 -19.59 9.97 -6.81
CA ARG A 379 -19.15 8.61 -6.49
C ARG A 379 -17.68 8.39 -6.86
N LEU A 380 -16.96 7.63 -6.04
CA LEU A 380 -15.54 7.30 -6.24
C LEU A 380 -15.26 6.73 -7.64
N SER A 381 -16.16 5.89 -8.16
CA SER A 381 -16.01 5.31 -9.50
C SER A 381 -16.07 6.36 -10.62
N LYS A 382 -16.93 7.39 -10.51
CA LYS A 382 -17.00 8.49 -11.48
C LYS A 382 -15.76 9.37 -11.40
N ILE A 383 -15.30 9.70 -10.17
CA ILE A 383 -14.03 10.43 -9.94
C ILE A 383 -12.87 9.65 -10.56
N TYR A 384 -12.78 8.35 -10.32
CA TYR A 384 -11.74 7.48 -10.87
C TYR A 384 -11.77 7.43 -12.41
N GLU A 385 -12.93 7.47 -13.04
CA GLU A 385 -13.09 7.44 -14.51
C GLU A 385 -12.96 8.82 -15.16
N SER A 386 -12.81 9.89 -14.39
CA SER A 386 -12.70 11.25 -14.91
C SER A 386 -11.50 11.44 -15.85
N GLY A 387 -11.56 12.41 -16.74
CA GLY A 387 -10.47 12.82 -17.62
C GLY A 387 -9.22 13.20 -16.84
N ALA A 388 -9.40 13.91 -15.70
CA ALA A 388 -8.32 14.30 -14.80
C ALA A 388 -7.60 13.06 -14.22
N ALA A 389 -8.34 12.07 -13.67
CA ALA A 389 -7.75 10.85 -13.16
C ALA A 389 -7.02 10.04 -14.24
N LYS A 390 -7.59 9.95 -15.44
CA LYS A 390 -6.95 9.31 -16.60
C LYS A 390 -5.64 9.99 -16.99
N ARG A 391 -5.56 11.33 -16.88
CA ARG A 391 -4.33 12.10 -17.16
C ARG A 391 -3.20 11.72 -16.18
N TYR A 392 -3.48 11.60 -14.88
CA TYR A 392 -2.50 11.14 -13.90
C TYR A 392 -2.01 9.71 -14.18
N ARG A 393 -2.91 8.79 -14.57
CA ARG A 393 -2.53 7.41 -14.95
C ARG A 393 -1.63 7.35 -16.18
N ARG A 394 -1.80 8.26 -17.14
CA ARG A 394 -0.92 8.37 -18.30
C ARG A 394 0.49 8.83 -17.92
N GLY A 395 0.61 9.65 -16.86
CA GLY A 395 1.90 10.21 -16.43
C GLY A 395 2.56 11.09 -17.48
N ALA A 396 3.85 11.32 -17.36
CA ALA A 396 4.61 12.20 -18.24
C ALA A 396 4.79 11.63 -19.65
N LYS A 397 4.61 12.47 -20.68
CA LYS A 397 4.79 12.11 -22.11
C LYS A 397 6.23 11.64 -22.39
N GLU A 398 7.24 12.33 -21.86
CA GLU A 398 8.66 11.94 -22.01
C GLU A 398 8.98 10.55 -21.46
N CYS A 399 8.13 9.99 -20.60
CA CYS A 399 8.26 8.62 -20.11
C CYS A 399 7.54 7.59 -21.01
N ALA A 400 6.84 8.01 -22.08
CA ALA A 400 5.96 7.13 -22.84
C ALA A 400 6.70 5.94 -23.47
N ALA A 401 7.87 6.17 -24.06
CA ALA A 401 8.71 5.14 -24.68
C ALA A 401 9.75 4.50 -23.74
N CYS A 402 9.79 4.90 -22.46
CA CYS A 402 10.77 4.38 -21.52
C CYS A 402 10.49 2.91 -21.18
N ASN A 403 11.47 2.04 -21.38
CA ASN A 403 11.33 0.59 -21.22
C ASN A 403 11.16 0.13 -19.76
N ILE A 404 11.46 0.98 -18.76
CA ILE A 404 11.21 0.71 -17.34
C ILE A 404 9.98 1.47 -16.78
N ARG A 405 9.20 2.13 -17.65
CA ARG A 405 8.06 2.95 -17.23
C ARG A 405 7.05 2.18 -16.39
N HIS A 406 6.79 0.92 -16.70
CA HIS A 406 5.83 0.07 -15.99
C HIS A 406 6.15 -0.10 -14.50
N ALA A 407 7.42 -0.04 -14.13
CA ALA A 407 7.91 -0.14 -12.75
C ALA A 407 8.40 1.21 -12.18
N CYS A 408 8.61 2.23 -13.02
CA CYS A 408 9.13 3.54 -12.63
C CYS A 408 8.08 4.64 -12.81
N GLY A 409 8.03 5.31 -13.94
CA GLY A 409 7.19 6.48 -14.20
C GLY A 409 7.56 7.74 -13.42
N GLY A 410 8.73 7.76 -12.74
CA GLY A 410 9.18 8.87 -11.91
C GLY A 410 8.29 9.15 -10.70
N CYS A 411 8.36 10.37 -10.17
CA CYS A 411 7.49 10.87 -9.11
C CYS A 411 6.87 12.21 -9.53
N LEU A 412 5.57 12.24 -9.77
CA LEU A 412 4.85 13.45 -10.15
C LEU A 412 4.94 14.53 -9.07
N ALA A 413 4.97 14.15 -7.79
CA ALA A 413 5.13 15.09 -6.69
C ALA A 413 6.49 15.80 -6.70
N ALA A 414 7.58 15.07 -7.04
CA ALA A 414 8.90 15.70 -7.17
C ALA A 414 8.96 16.65 -8.37
N GLY A 415 8.31 16.30 -9.46
CA GLY A 415 8.16 17.20 -10.61
C GLY A 415 7.36 18.45 -10.26
N TYR A 416 6.21 18.28 -9.61
CA TYR A 416 5.37 19.40 -9.15
C TYR A 416 6.15 20.34 -8.21
N SER A 417 6.89 19.78 -7.24
CA SER A 417 7.73 20.58 -6.31
C SER A 417 8.83 21.39 -7.00
N LYS A 418 9.23 21.02 -8.20
CA LYS A 418 10.21 21.76 -9.03
C LYS A 418 9.53 22.62 -10.11
N GLY A 419 8.22 22.81 -10.05
CA GLY A 419 7.47 23.67 -10.98
C GLY A 419 7.41 23.17 -12.43
N ILE A 420 7.77 21.90 -12.71
CA ILE A 420 7.76 21.39 -14.07
C ILE A 420 6.36 20.97 -14.53
N LYS A 421 6.13 20.95 -15.84
CA LYS A 421 4.91 20.43 -16.47
C LYS A 421 4.85 18.90 -16.33
N ILE A 422 4.34 18.41 -15.20
CA ILE A 422 4.40 16.99 -14.75
C ILE A 422 3.78 15.97 -15.72
N PHE A 423 2.94 16.41 -16.65
CA PHE A 423 2.34 15.53 -17.65
C PHE A 423 3.13 15.49 -18.97
N ASP A 424 4.04 16.43 -19.15
CA ASP A 424 4.89 16.50 -20.35
C ASP A 424 6.31 16.02 -20.01
N LYS A 425 6.91 16.56 -18.96
CA LYS A 425 8.31 16.35 -18.57
C LYS A 425 8.46 15.19 -17.58
N ARG A 426 9.53 14.41 -17.76
CA ARG A 426 9.92 13.36 -16.80
C ARG A 426 10.37 13.95 -15.47
N ASP A 427 10.48 13.09 -14.47
CA ASP A 427 11.01 13.45 -13.15
C ASP A 427 12.35 14.20 -13.27
N PRO A 428 12.52 15.40 -12.67
CA PRO A 428 13.73 16.21 -12.82
C PRO A 428 15.01 15.50 -12.31
N TYR A 429 14.85 14.53 -11.42
CA TYR A 429 15.94 13.69 -10.90
C TYR A 429 16.22 12.46 -11.77
N CYS A 430 15.50 12.26 -12.87
CA CYS A 430 15.75 11.13 -13.77
C CYS A 430 17.15 11.22 -14.38
N PHE A 431 17.94 10.16 -14.23
CA PHE A 431 19.31 10.01 -14.76
C PHE A 431 19.44 8.78 -15.69
N TYR A 432 18.28 8.40 -16.27
CA TYR A 432 18.16 7.32 -17.25
C TYR A 432 18.31 7.88 -18.66
#